data_50e1b4f20fc9f2dadf72b79e47da324b
#
_entry.id   50e1b4f20fc9f2dadf72b79e47da324b
#
_cell.length_a   1.000
_cell.length_b   1.000
_cell.length_c   1.000
_cell.angle_alpha   90.00
_cell.angle_beta   90.00
_cell.angle_gamma   90.00
#
_symmetry.space_group_name_H-M   'P 1'
#
loop_
_entity.id
_entity.type
_entity.pdbx_description
1 polymer ?
#
loop_
_entity_poly.entity_id
_entity_poly.type
_entity_poly.pdbx_seq_one_letter_code
_entity_poly.pdbx_strand_id
1 'polypeptide(L)'
;ANADRLGYRHDFTIYDASDSLSLIKSIIRELQLDDKTYKPSTVQAIISHAKNALIEPQAYARNRELIEMDTRSKRPLIHEIYRIYRQRCFVSGAMDFDDLLLQTNILLRDCPDVTARYQEQFKYILVDEYQDTNYAQYVIIRRLSQLHSKVCVVGDDAQSIYSFRGAKIENILSFKKDYPSAMVFKLEQNYRSTRTIVEAANSVIERNSKRMEKKCFSEGDMGEKIRVLRAYTDREEAEMVVSDLRDKVRAAGDEWAEAAILYRTNNQSQALEDALRRKGIPYRIYKGNSFYDHKEIKDLLAYICLLYTSPSPRDRG
;
A
#
# COMPACT_ATOMS: atom_id res chain seq x y z
N ALA A 1 -3.30 22.07 0.35
CA ALA A 1 -3.15 23.42 -0.17
C ALA A 1 -4.27 23.86 -1.14
N ASN A 2 -5.04 22.97 -1.76
CA ASN A 2 -6.12 23.32 -2.69
C ASN A 2 -7.39 22.51 -2.39
N ALA A 3 -7.59 22.11 -1.13
CA ALA A 3 -8.73 21.29 -0.73
C ALA A 3 -10.07 22.06 -0.91
N ASP A 4 -10.02 23.37 -0.74
CA ASP A 4 -11.12 24.30 -0.96
C ASP A 4 -11.69 24.26 -2.38
N ARG A 5 -10.83 24.06 -3.39
CA ARG A 5 -11.25 23.92 -4.79
C ARG A 5 -12.11 22.68 -5.04
N LEU A 6 -12.07 21.71 -4.13
CA LEU A 6 -12.85 20.48 -4.15
C LEU A 6 -14.00 20.51 -3.11
N GLY A 7 -14.22 21.66 -2.44
CA GLY A 7 -15.21 21.84 -1.41
C GLY A 7 -14.83 21.26 -0.04
N TYR A 8 -13.58 20.88 0.16
CA TYR A 8 -13.08 20.44 1.47
C TYR A 8 -12.42 21.60 2.22
N ARG A 9 -12.46 21.53 3.54
CA ARG A 9 -11.69 22.42 4.41
C ARG A 9 -10.20 22.04 4.35
N HIS A 10 -9.31 22.97 4.67
CA HIS A 10 -7.87 22.72 4.71
C HIS A 10 -7.45 21.75 5.82
N ASP A 11 -8.25 21.65 6.87
CA ASP A 11 -8.07 20.82 8.06
C ASP A 11 -8.90 19.53 8.00
N PHE A 12 -9.13 19.00 6.80
CA PHE A 12 -9.85 17.73 6.63
C PHE A 12 -9.14 16.57 7.33
N THR A 13 -9.92 15.63 7.84
CA THR A 13 -9.42 14.43 8.52
C THR A 13 -9.05 13.34 7.51
N ILE A 14 -7.99 12.59 7.80
CA ILE A 14 -7.64 11.39 7.01
C ILE A 14 -8.13 10.17 7.78
N TYR A 15 -9.06 9.43 7.19
CA TYR A 15 -9.55 8.16 7.72
C TYR A 15 -8.54 7.05 7.44
N ASP A 16 -8.22 6.29 8.47
CA ASP A 16 -7.47 5.06 8.31
C ASP A 16 -8.37 3.90 7.82
N ALA A 17 -7.76 2.71 7.66
CA ALA A 17 -8.50 1.53 7.21
C ALA A 17 -9.59 1.09 8.20
N SER A 18 -9.40 1.32 9.51
CA SER A 18 -10.37 0.95 10.53
C SER A 18 -11.54 1.92 10.58
N ASP A 19 -11.28 3.22 10.40
CA ASP A 19 -12.30 4.26 10.33
C ASP A 19 -13.22 4.02 9.12
N SER A 20 -12.59 3.80 7.95
CA SER A 20 -13.29 3.47 6.70
C SER A 20 -14.14 2.21 6.84
N LEU A 21 -13.59 1.17 7.46
CA LEU A 21 -14.30 -0.10 7.70
C LEU A 21 -15.50 0.11 8.63
N SER A 22 -15.34 0.90 9.68
CA SER A 22 -16.39 1.20 10.66
C SER A 22 -17.53 1.97 10.00
N LEU A 23 -17.23 2.95 9.15
CA LEU A 23 -18.21 3.71 8.41
C LEU A 23 -18.97 2.80 7.42
N ILE A 24 -18.29 1.96 6.66
CA ILE A 24 -18.93 1.00 5.73
C ILE A 24 -19.84 0.05 6.51
N LYS A 25 -19.40 -0.45 7.66
CA LYS A 25 -20.20 -1.32 8.52
C LYS A 25 -21.50 -0.64 9.01
N SER A 26 -21.44 0.65 9.35
CA SER A 26 -22.64 1.41 9.73
C SER A 26 -23.60 1.54 8.56
N ILE A 27 -23.12 1.82 7.35
CA ILE A 27 -23.92 1.94 6.14
C ILE A 27 -24.64 0.61 5.81
N ILE A 28 -23.93 -0.50 5.87
CA ILE A 28 -24.48 -1.85 5.62
C ILE A 28 -25.63 -2.14 6.59
N ARG A 29 -25.47 -1.80 7.89
CA ARG A 29 -26.51 -1.99 8.89
C ARG A 29 -27.75 -1.10 8.65
N GLU A 30 -27.54 0.16 8.32
CA GLU A 30 -28.62 1.10 8.05
C GLU A 30 -29.43 0.72 6.80
N LEU A 31 -28.76 0.17 5.79
CA LEU A 31 -29.42 -0.39 4.61
C LEU A 31 -30.05 -1.77 4.87
N GLN A 32 -29.97 -2.29 6.10
CA GLN A 32 -30.48 -3.60 6.51
C GLN A 32 -29.97 -4.75 5.64
N LEU A 33 -28.71 -4.66 5.21
CA LEU A 33 -28.05 -5.67 4.38
C LEU A 33 -27.40 -6.75 5.24
N ASP A 34 -27.37 -7.98 4.72
CA ASP A 34 -26.73 -9.13 5.39
C ASP A 34 -25.21 -8.98 5.43
N ASP A 35 -24.64 -8.96 6.63
CA ASP A 35 -23.19 -8.81 6.88
C ASP A 35 -22.35 -9.94 6.30
N LYS A 36 -22.94 -11.11 6.05
CA LYS A 36 -22.23 -12.26 5.46
C LYS A 36 -22.07 -12.07 3.96
N THR A 37 -23.09 -11.56 3.31
CA THR A 37 -23.11 -11.26 1.87
C THR A 37 -22.31 -9.98 1.57
N TYR A 38 -22.58 -8.91 2.33
CA TYR A 38 -21.89 -7.62 2.21
C TYR A 38 -20.80 -7.49 3.29
N LYS A 39 -19.85 -8.44 3.31
CA LYS A 39 -18.75 -8.39 4.28
C LYS A 39 -18.03 -7.04 4.20
N PRO A 40 -17.97 -6.24 5.29
CA PRO A 40 -17.46 -4.86 5.26
C PRO A 40 -16.07 -4.71 4.64
N SER A 41 -15.16 -5.65 4.93
CA SER A 41 -13.81 -5.65 4.34
C SER A 41 -13.80 -5.91 2.83
N THR A 42 -14.74 -6.71 2.33
CA THR A 42 -14.88 -6.95 0.89
C THR A 42 -15.46 -5.72 0.18
N VAL A 43 -16.46 -5.08 0.78
CA VAL A 43 -17.05 -3.83 0.27
C VAL A 43 -16.00 -2.73 0.25
N GLN A 44 -15.21 -2.58 1.32
CA GLN A 44 -14.09 -1.64 1.39
C GLN A 44 -13.09 -1.87 0.25
N ALA A 45 -12.70 -3.12 0.01
CA ALA A 45 -11.76 -3.46 -1.06
C ALA A 45 -12.30 -3.11 -2.46
N ILE A 46 -13.61 -3.33 -2.71
CA ILE A 46 -14.26 -2.97 -3.99
C ILE A 46 -14.27 -1.46 -4.18
N ILE A 47 -14.63 -0.69 -3.15
CA ILE A 47 -14.62 0.78 -3.19
C ILE A 47 -13.20 1.31 -3.40
N SER A 48 -12.22 0.78 -2.69
CA SER A 48 -10.81 1.11 -2.85
C SER A 48 -10.35 0.86 -4.30
N HIS A 49 -10.68 -0.31 -4.85
CA HIS A 49 -10.34 -0.63 -6.24
C HIS A 49 -10.97 0.35 -7.24
N ALA A 50 -12.24 0.71 -7.05
CA ALA A 50 -12.92 1.69 -7.89
C ALA A 50 -12.24 3.06 -7.83
N LYS A 51 -11.90 3.56 -6.64
CA LYS A 51 -11.17 4.82 -6.46
C LYS A 51 -9.81 4.81 -7.14
N ASN A 52 -9.04 3.74 -6.98
CA ASN A 52 -7.73 3.58 -7.61
C ASN A 52 -7.82 3.44 -9.15
N ALA A 53 -8.97 3.01 -9.66
CA ALA A 53 -9.30 3.03 -11.09
C ALA A 53 -9.91 4.36 -11.55
N LEU A 54 -9.99 5.38 -10.70
CA LEU A 54 -10.61 6.70 -10.94
C LEU A 54 -12.10 6.63 -11.31
N ILE A 55 -12.80 5.64 -10.79
CA ILE A 55 -14.25 5.46 -10.98
C ILE A 55 -14.99 6.10 -9.80
N GLU A 56 -15.56 7.28 -10.04
CA GLU A 56 -16.41 7.97 -9.08
C GLU A 56 -17.75 7.23 -8.88
N PRO A 57 -18.49 7.44 -7.75
CA PRO A 57 -19.74 6.72 -7.46
C PRO A 57 -20.78 6.80 -8.58
N GLN A 58 -20.94 7.96 -9.24
CA GLN A 58 -21.88 8.13 -10.34
C GLN A 58 -21.46 7.33 -11.59
N ALA A 59 -20.15 7.28 -11.86
CA ALA A 59 -19.60 6.49 -12.96
C ALA A 59 -19.74 4.99 -12.66
N TYR A 60 -19.50 4.59 -11.42
CA TYR A 60 -19.71 3.22 -10.97
C TYR A 60 -21.14 2.74 -11.19
N ALA A 61 -22.12 3.52 -10.75
CA ALA A 61 -23.54 3.21 -10.90
C ALA A 61 -24.01 3.11 -12.37
N ARG A 62 -23.30 3.75 -13.30
CA ARG A 62 -23.58 3.70 -14.76
C ARG A 62 -22.80 2.62 -15.49
N ASN A 63 -21.81 2.00 -14.85
CA ASN A 63 -20.99 0.97 -15.46
C ASN A 63 -21.69 -0.39 -15.42
N ARG A 64 -22.22 -0.82 -16.55
CA ARG A 64 -22.99 -2.08 -16.66
C ARG A 64 -22.17 -3.31 -16.24
N GLU A 65 -20.88 -3.37 -16.60
CA GLU A 65 -20.03 -4.51 -16.27
C GLU A 65 -19.83 -4.65 -14.75
N LEU A 66 -19.59 -3.53 -14.05
CA LEU A 66 -19.44 -3.54 -12.59
C LEU A 66 -20.76 -3.93 -11.91
N ILE A 67 -21.88 -3.38 -12.34
CA ILE A 67 -23.21 -3.71 -11.78
C ILE A 67 -23.56 -5.19 -12.02
N GLU A 68 -23.28 -5.72 -13.21
CA GLU A 68 -23.48 -7.13 -13.49
C GLU A 68 -22.58 -8.02 -12.62
N MET A 69 -21.31 -7.67 -12.45
CA MET A 69 -20.38 -8.39 -11.60
C MET A 69 -20.84 -8.41 -10.14
N ASP A 70 -21.28 -7.26 -9.63
CA ASP A 70 -21.83 -7.15 -8.28
C ASP A 70 -23.10 -7.99 -8.12
N THR A 71 -23.98 -7.98 -9.11
CA THR A 71 -25.23 -8.77 -9.12
C THR A 71 -24.90 -10.28 -9.13
N ARG A 72 -23.97 -10.74 -9.98
CA ARG A 72 -23.50 -12.13 -9.99
C ARG A 72 -22.89 -12.55 -8.66
N SER A 73 -22.23 -11.63 -7.98
CA SER A 73 -21.66 -11.82 -6.63
C SER A 73 -22.68 -11.67 -5.51
N LYS A 74 -23.99 -11.56 -5.83
CA LYS A 74 -25.10 -11.36 -4.88
C LYS A 74 -24.97 -10.06 -4.06
N ARG A 75 -24.32 -9.03 -4.59
CA ARG A 75 -24.08 -7.74 -3.95
C ARG A 75 -24.48 -6.55 -4.84
N PRO A 76 -25.72 -6.49 -5.37
CA PRO A 76 -26.13 -5.47 -6.35
C PRO A 76 -26.09 -4.03 -5.80
N LEU A 77 -26.05 -3.82 -4.47
CA LEU A 77 -26.10 -2.50 -3.84
C LEU A 77 -24.72 -1.89 -3.52
N ILE A 78 -23.62 -2.43 -4.05
CA ILE A 78 -22.28 -1.86 -3.84
C ILE A 78 -22.22 -0.40 -4.30
N HIS A 79 -22.80 -0.07 -5.45
CA HIS A 79 -22.85 1.29 -5.97
C HIS A 79 -23.54 2.27 -5.01
N GLU A 80 -24.59 1.84 -4.32
CA GLU A 80 -25.32 2.65 -3.35
C GLU A 80 -24.51 2.83 -2.06
N ILE A 81 -23.89 1.76 -1.57
CA ILE A 81 -22.98 1.84 -0.42
C ILE A 81 -21.83 2.81 -0.73
N TYR A 82 -21.25 2.73 -1.92
CA TYR A 82 -20.16 3.62 -2.34
C TYR A 82 -20.61 5.08 -2.39
N ARG A 83 -21.81 5.34 -2.92
CA ARG A 83 -22.40 6.69 -2.97
C ARG A 83 -22.58 7.27 -1.57
N ILE A 84 -23.18 6.50 -0.64
CA ILE A 84 -23.41 6.93 0.74
C ILE A 84 -22.08 7.13 1.47
N TYR A 85 -21.15 6.21 1.33
CA TYR A 85 -19.80 6.29 1.91
C TYR A 85 -19.12 7.60 1.51
N ARG A 86 -19.07 7.89 0.22
CA ARG A 86 -18.48 9.13 -0.32
C ARG A 86 -19.14 10.38 0.23
N GLN A 87 -20.47 10.38 0.29
CA GLN A 87 -21.23 11.51 0.83
C GLN A 87 -20.94 11.75 2.30
N ARG A 88 -20.88 10.69 3.12
CA ARG A 88 -20.59 10.81 4.56
C ARG A 88 -19.15 11.26 4.82
N CYS A 89 -18.19 10.75 4.11
CA CYS A 89 -16.82 11.23 4.20
C CYS A 89 -16.77 12.73 3.88
N PHE A 90 -17.45 13.18 2.83
CA PHE A 90 -17.47 14.58 2.44
C PHE A 90 -18.14 15.47 3.51
N VAL A 91 -19.30 15.09 4.02
CA VAL A 91 -20.03 15.84 5.06
C VAL A 91 -19.21 15.91 6.36
N SER A 92 -18.48 14.85 6.70
CA SER A 92 -17.60 14.81 7.86
C SER A 92 -16.27 15.53 7.63
N GLY A 93 -16.04 16.13 6.46
CA GLY A 93 -14.75 16.74 6.12
C GLY A 93 -13.61 15.75 6.15
N ALA A 94 -13.83 14.50 5.72
CA ALA A 94 -12.85 13.43 5.78
C ALA A 94 -12.54 12.86 4.39
N MET A 95 -11.33 12.36 4.24
CA MET A 95 -10.87 11.57 3.09
C MET A 95 -10.15 10.32 3.58
N ASP A 96 -10.33 9.18 2.92
CA ASP A 96 -9.42 8.05 3.12
C ASP A 96 -8.18 8.18 2.21
N PHE A 97 -7.23 7.24 2.33
CA PHE A 97 -6.00 7.30 1.52
C PHE A 97 -6.26 7.20 0.02
N ASP A 98 -7.27 6.44 -0.41
CA ASP A 98 -7.63 6.33 -1.82
C ASP A 98 -8.31 7.61 -2.33
N ASP A 99 -9.08 8.29 -1.46
CA ASP A 99 -9.64 9.60 -1.77
C ASP A 99 -8.55 10.64 -2.04
N LEU A 100 -7.41 10.60 -1.35
CA LEU A 100 -6.32 11.53 -1.62
C LEU A 100 -5.84 11.43 -3.08
N LEU A 101 -5.73 10.22 -3.60
CA LEU A 101 -5.35 9.99 -5.00
C LEU A 101 -6.48 10.37 -5.97
N LEU A 102 -7.71 9.93 -5.69
CA LEU A 102 -8.88 10.23 -6.52
C LEU A 102 -9.12 11.75 -6.59
N GLN A 103 -9.15 12.44 -5.43
CA GLN A 103 -9.39 13.89 -5.38
C GLN A 103 -8.25 14.69 -6.02
N THR A 104 -7.00 14.24 -5.89
CA THR A 104 -5.88 14.86 -6.61
C THR A 104 -6.08 14.75 -8.11
N ASN A 105 -6.52 13.60 -8.61
CA ASN A 105 -6.83 13.44 -10.04
C ASN A 105 -7.98 14.34 -10.49
N ILE A 106 -9.04 14.45 -9.69
CA ILE A 106 -10.18 15.36 -9.96
C ILE A 106 -9.70 16.81 -9.97
N LEU A 107 -8.92 17.23 -8.96
CA LEU A 107 -8.33 18.58 -8.89
C LEU A 107 -7.53 18.92 -10.14
N LEU A 108 -6.62 18.03 -10.53
CA LEU A 108 -5.80 18.24 -11.71
C LEU A 108 -6.59 18.14 -13.04
N ARG A 109 -7.74 17.51 -13.05
CA ARG A 109 -8.65 17.47 -14.21
C ARG A 109 -9.47 18.74 -14.33
N ASP A 110 -10.05 19.19 -13.23
CA ASP A 110 -11.12 20.18 -13.22
C ASP A 110 -10.61 21.60 -12.90
N CYS A 111 -9.35 21.75 -12.43
CA CYS A 111 -8.73 23.04 -12.13
C CYS A 111 -7.45 23.25 -12.97
N PRO A 112 -7.58 23.69 -14.24
CA PRO A 112 -6.42 23.87 -15.14
C PRO A 112 -5.37 24.84 -14.60
N ASP A 113 -5.77 25.88 -13.88
CA ASP A 113 -4.89 26.85 -13.23
C ASP A 113 -3.98 26.20 -12.18
N VAL A 114 -4.56 25.28 -11.39
CA VAL A 114 -3.79 24.51 -10.41
C VAL A 114 -2.82 23.57 -11.11
N THR A 115 -3.27 22.91 -12.16
CA THR A 115 -2.45 21.97 -12.94
C THR A 115 -1.28 22.69 -13.60
N ALA A 116 -1.52 23.83 -14.27
CA ALA A 116 -0.47 24.64 -14.90
C ALA A 116 0.59 25.10 -13.88
N ARG A 117 0.14 25.58 -12.72
CA ARG A 117 1.05 25.99 -11.64
C ARG A 117 1.97 24.85 -11.19
N TYR A 118 1.46 23.64 -10.97
CA TYR A 118 2.29 22.51 -10.57
C TYR A 118 3.17 21.98 -11.70
N GLN A 119 2.71 22.03 -12.95
CA GLN A 119 3.53 21.69 -14.12
C GLN A 119 4.73 22.65 -14.27
N GLU A 120 4.54 23.95 -14.03
CA GLU A 120 5.64 24.91 -14.03
C GLU A 120 6.59 24.73 -12.84
N GLN A 121 6.04 24.41 -11.67
CA GLN A 121 6.81 24.17 -10.45
C GLN A 121 7.67 22.91 -10.56
N PHE A 122 7.10 21.81 -11.04
CA PHE A 122 7.77 20.49 -11.13
C PHE A 122 8.34 20.26 -12.53
N LYS A 123 9.48 20.88 -12.79
CA LYS A 123 10.19 20.74 -14.09
C LYS A 123 10.74 19.35 -14.33
N TYR A 124 11.08 18.63 -13.26
CA TYR A 124 11.59 17.26 -13.27
C TYR A 124 10.76 16.43 -12.31
N ILE A 125 10.35 15.25 -12.76
CA ILE A 125 9.59 14.30 -11.95
C ILE A 125 10.40 13.02 -11.88
N LEU A 126 10.78 12.61 -10.66
CA LEU A 126 11.51 11.39 -10.39
C LEU A 126 10.58 10.48 -9.57
N VAL A 127 10.42 9.26 -10.03
CA VAL A 127 9.55 8.27 -9.37
C VAL A 127 10.35 7.01 -9.11
N ASP A 128 10.40 6.62 -7.85
CA ASP A 128 11.00 5.36 -7.42
C ASP A 128 9.93 4.28 -7.27
N GLU A 129 10.34 3.01 -7.29
CA GLU A 129 9.46 1.84 -7.18
C GLU A 129 8.25 1.90 -8.16
N TYR A 130 8.52 2.33 -9.40
CA TYR A 130 7.47 2.62 -10.37
C TYR A 130 6.60 1.41 -10.72
N GLN A 131 7.11 0.18 -10.58
CA GLN A 131 6.37 -1.07 -10.77
C GLN A 131 5.21 -1.24 -9.77
N ASP A 132 5.24 -0.55 -8.64
CA ASP A 132 4.21 -0.64 -7.60
C ASP A 132 3.17 0.47 -7.69
N THR A 133 3.23 1.30 -8.73
CA THR A 133 2.25 2.37 -8.96
C THR A 133 0.91 1.81 -9.43
N ASN A 134 -0.19 2.36 -8.87
CA ASN A 134 -1.54 2.11 -9.35
C ASN A 134 -1.94 3.08 -10.48
N TYR A 135 -3.12 2.86 -11.07
CA TYR A 135 -3.58 3.69 -12.17
C TYR A 135 -3.79 5.17 -11.78
N ALA A 136 -4.28 5.45 -10.58
CA ALA A 136 -4.48 6.82 -10.11
C ALA A 136 -3.16 7.59 -9.99
N GLN A 137 -2.11 6.95 -9.45
CA GLN A 137 -0.76 7.51 -9.36
C GLN A 137 -0.14 7.74 -10.74
N TYR A 138 -0.28 6.77 -11.64
CA TYR A 138 0.16 6.89 -13.02
C TYR A 138 -0.46 8.11 -13.72
N VAL A 139 -1.77 8.34 -13.58
CA VAL A 139 -2.44 9.48 -14.20
C VAL A 139 -1.97 10.81 -13.61
N ILE A 140 -1.70 10.89 -12.30
CA ILE A 140 -1.12 12.08 -11.66
C ILE A 140 0.25 12.41 -12.29
N ILE A 141 1.14 11.41 -12.38
CA ILE A 141 2.48 11.59 -12.97
C ILE A 141 2.36 12.07 -14.40
N ARG A 142 1.51 11.45 -15.21
CA ARG A 142 1.29 11.85 -16.59
C ARG A 142 0.81 13.30 -16.72
N ARG A 143 -0.17 13.71 -15.91
CA ARG A 143 -0.70 15.08 -15.97
C ARG A 143 0.34 16.12 -15.57
N LEU A 144 1.08 15.85 -14.49
CA LEU A 144 2.11 16.77 -14.02
C LEU A 144 3.28 16.90 -15.01
N SER A 145 3.61 15.83 -15.74
CA SER A 145 4.72 15.82 -16.69
C SER A 145 4.39 16.37 -18.08
N GLN A 146 3.14 16.65 -18.36
CA GLN A 146 2.68 17.02 -19.70
C GLN A 146 3.42 18.21 -20.31
N LEU A 147 3.76 19.22 -19.51
CA LEU A 147 4.42 20.43 -19.99
C LEU A 147 5.88 20.20 -20.38
N HIS A 148 6.62 19.43 -19.59
CA HIS A 148 8.08 19.33 -19.74
C HIS A 148 8.54 17.96 -20.23
N SER A 149 7.74 16.91 -20.06
CA SER A 149 8.07 15.50 -20.37
C SER A 149 9.40 15.02 -19.75
N LYS A 150 9.87 15.70 -18.68
CA LYS A 150 11.11 15.38 -17.98
C LYS A 150 10.81 14.42 -16.82
N VAL A 151 10.63 13.17 -17.14
CA VAL A 151 10.30 12.11 -16.17
C VAL A 151 11.43 11.10 -16.12
N CYS A 152 11.87 10.76 -14.93
CA CYS A 152 12.75 9.65 -14.66
C CYS A 152 12.03 8.67 -13.75
N VAL A 153 11.90 7.42 -14.16
CA VAL A 153 11.32 6.37 -13.33
C VAL A 153 12.37 5.32 -13.06
N VAL A 154 12.41 4.85 -11.81
CA VAL A 154 13.25 3.75 -11.37
C VAL A 154 12.33 2.65 -10.87
N GLY A 155 12.64 1.42 -11.18
CA GLY A 155 11.86 0.28 -10.72
C GLY A 155 12.40 -1.05 -11.20
N ASP A 156 11.88 -2.09 -10.63
CA ASP A 156 12.20 -3.47 -10.96
C ASP A 156 10.92 -4.27 -11.17
N ASP A 157 10.64 -4.60 -12.41
CA ASP A 157 9.47 -5.41 -12.80
C ASP A 157 9.41 -6.77 -12.09
N ALA A 158 10.57 -7.33 -11.73
CA ALA A 158 10.67 -8.57 -10.97
C ALA A 158 10.19 -8.42 -9.51
N GLN A 159 10.15 -7.20 -8.98
CA GLN A 159 9.72 -6.88 -7.62
C GLN A 159 8.28 -6.37 -7.53
N SER A 160 7.50 -6.42 -8.62
CA SER A 160 6.08 -6.02 -8.62
C SER A 160 5.22 -7.04 -7.86
N ILE A 161 5.10 -6.86 -6.54
CA ILE A 161 4.38 -7.77 -5.64
C ILE A 161 3.14 -7.14 -4.99
N TYR A 162 2.78 -5.90 -5.36
CA TYR A 162 1.65 -5.14 -4.79
C TYR A 162 0.42 -5.10 -5.70
N SER A 163 0.24 -6.06 -6.62
CA SER A 163 -0.95 -6.16 -7.47
C SER A 163 -2.26 -6.24 -6.67
N PHE A 164 -2.24 -6.89 -5.49
CA PHE A 164 -3.37 -6.95 -4.57
C PHE A 164 -3.77 -5.59 -3.95
N ARG A 165 -2.88 -4.57 -4.06
CA ARG A 165 -3.15 -3.16 -3.71
C ARG A 165 -3.44 -2.29 -4.92
N GLY A 166 -3.67 -2.89 -6.10
CA GLY A 166 -3.98 -2.18 -7.32
C GLY A 166 -2.77 -1.72 -8.14
N ALA A 167 -1.54 -2.12 -7.76
CA ALA A 167 -0.35 -1.88 -8.57
C ALA A 167 -0.49 -2.55 -9.94
N LYS A 168 -0.02 -1.87 -10.98
CA LYS A 168 -0.07 -2.33 -12.37
C LYS A 168 1.33 -2.38 -12.97
N ILE A 169 1.85 -3.59 -13.13
CA ILE A 169 3.15 -3.81 -13.77
C ILE A 169 3.21 -3.22 -15.19
N GLU A 170 2.06 -3.13 -15.85
CA GLU A 170 1.95 -2.54 -17.16
C GLU A 170 2.42 -1.09 -17.21
N ASN A 171 2.36 -0.36 -16.09
CA ASN A 171 2.83 1.02 -16.01
C ASN A 171 4.33 1.10 -16.35
N ILE A 172 5.16 0.23 -15.77
CA ILE A 172 6.60 0.21 -16.06
C ILE A 172 6.90 -0.42 -17.42
N LEU A 173 6.23 -1.52 -17.79
CA LEU A 173 6.45 -2.20 -19.07
C LEU A 173 6.04 -1.35 -20.29
N SER A 174 5.05 -0.46 -20.11
CA SER A 174 4.53 0.41 -21.17
C SER A 174 5.11 1.83 -21.13
N PHE A 175 6.02 2.15 -20.20
CA PHE A 175 6.54 3.50 -20.01
C PHE A 175 7.08 4.13 -21.31
N LYS A 176 7.79 3.36 -22.12
CA LYS A 176 8.34 3.82 -23.40
C LYS A 176 7.27 4.15 -24.46
N LYS A 177 6.04 3.62 -24.31
CA LYS A 177 4.92 3.99 -25.18
C LYS A 177 4.38 5.37 -24.83
N ASP A 178 4.39 5.71 -23.55
CA ASP A 178 3.95 7.02 -23.05
C ASP A 178 5.00 8.12 -23.26
N TYR A 179 6.28 7.74 -23.20
CA TYR A 179 7.44 8.61 -23.37
C TYR A 179 8.39 8.03 -24.43
N PRO A 180 8.09 8.19 -25.74
CA PRO A 180 8.85 7.54 -26.82
C PRO A 180 10.33 7.92 -26.87
N SER A 181 10.68 9.13 -26.40
CA SER A 181 12.05 9.62 -26.33
C SER A 181 12.83 9.14 -25.10
N ALA A 182 12.20 8.38 -24.21
CA ALA A 182 12.84 7.88 -23.00
C ALA A 182 13.98 6.91 -23.33
N MET A 183 15.10 7.10 -22.69
CA MET A 183 16.22 6.16 -22.68
C MET A 183 16.04 5.15 -21.54
N VAL A 184 16.37 3.90 -21.80
CA VAL A 184 16.27 2.83 -20.80
C VAL A 184 17.70 2.40 -20.44
N PHE A 185 17.99 2.48 -19.15
CA PHE A 185 19.25 2.02 -18.57
C PHE A 185 18.97 0.80 -17.69
N LYS A 186 19.75 -0.27 -17.87
CA LYS A 186 19.64 -1.47 -17.04
C LYS A 186 20.73 -1.43 -15.98
N LEU A 187 20.34 -1.49 -14.70
CA LEU A 187 21.25 -1.59 -13.58
C LEU A 187 21.36 -3.07 -13.19
N GLU A 188 22.29 -3.78 -13.83
CA GLU A 188 22.40 -5.24 -13.69
C GLU A 188 23.42 -5.66 -12.63
N GLN A 189 24.34 -4.77 -12.23
CA GLN A 189 25.30 -5.05 -11.16
C GLN A 189 24.64 -4.93 -9.79
N ASN A 190 24.70 -6.01 -9.02
CA ASN A 190 24.21 -6.06 -7.64
C ASN A 190 25.38 -5.90 -6.67
N TYR A 191 25.28 -4.90 -5.80
CA TYR A 191 26.31 -4.57 -4.79
C TYR A 191 25.92 -5.03 -3.38
N ARG A 192 24.71 -5.56 -3.21
CA ARG A 192 24.15 -5.92 -1.90
C ARG A 192 24.45 -7.35 -1.51
N SER A 193 24.36 -8.26 -2.47
CA SER A 193 24.29 -9.70 -2.20
C SER A 193 25.47 -10.45 -2.80
N THR A 194 25.80 -11.60 -2.20
CA THR A 194 26.78 -12.55 -2.74
C THR A 194 26.31 -13.17 -4.06
N ARG A 195 27.23 -13.72 -4.83
CA ARG A 195 26.92 -14.34 -6.15
C ARG A 195 25.89 -15.44 -6.03
N THR A 196 26.02 -16.32 -5.02
CA THR A 196 25.07 -17.42 -4.79
C THR A 196 23.61 -16.91 -4.65
N ILE A 197 23.41 -15.79 -3.95
CA ILE A 197 22.06 -15.21 -3.78
C ILE A 197 21.56 -14.63 -5.11
N VAL A 198 22.40 -13.90 -5.83
CA VAL A 198 22.03 -13.26 -7.11
C VAL A 198 21.73 -14.32 -8.18
N GLU A 199 22.52 -15.39 -8.27
CA GLU A 199 22.29 -16.49 -9.20
C GLU A 199 20.98 -17.24 -8.89
N ALA A 200 20.70 -17.49 -7.61
CA ALA A 200 19.44 -18.09 -7.21
C ALA A 200 18.23 -17.21 -7.55
N ALA A 201 18.32 -15.90 -7.31
CA ALA A 201 17.27 -14.94 -7.66
C ALA A 201 17.04 -14.91 -9.18
N ASN A 202 18.08 -14.88 -9.99
CA ASN A 202 17.97 -14.96 -11.44
C ASN A 202 17.26 -16.25 -11.88
N SER A 203 17.64 -17.39 -11.31
CA SER A 203 17.01 -18.69 -11.62
C SER A 203 15.52 -18.74 -11.31
N VAL A 204 15.08 -18.05 -10.25
CA VAL A 204 13.67 -17.94 -9.91
C VAL A 204 12.93 -17.06 -10.92
N ILE A 205 13.48 -15.86 -11.21
CA ILE A 205 12.80 -14.87 -12.04
C ILE A 205 12.79 -15.24 -13.53
N GLU A 206 13.73 -16.06 -13.99
CA GLU A 206 13.76 -16.57 -15.37
C GLU A 206 12.49 -17.31 -15.78
N ARG A 207 11.72 -17.83 -14.82
CA ARG A 207 10.46 -18.51 -15.06
C ARG A 207 9.29 -17.53 -15.34
N ASN A 208 9.47 -16.24 -15.11
CA ASN A 208 8.49 -15.22 -15.43
C ASN A 208 8.51 -14.87 -16.92
N SER A 209 7.39 -15.09 -17.61
CA SER A 209 7.26 -14.77 -19.03
C SER A 209 7.06 -13.28 -19.34
N LYS A 210 6.45 -12.54 -18.40
CA LYS A 210 6.20 -11.09 -18.52
C LYS A 210 7.26 -10.34 -17.73
N ARG A 211 8.42 -10.11 -18.34
CA ARG A 211 9.52 -9.37 -17.70
C ARG A 211 10.34 -8.60 -18.72
N MET A 212 11.05 -7.60 -18.25
CA MET A 212 12.15 -6.99 -19.02
C MET A 212 13.37 -7.92 -18.97
N GLU A 213 13.95 -8.22 -20.11
CA GLU A 213 15.17 -9.02 -20.14
C GLU A 213 16.30 -8.29 -19.45
N LYS A 214 16.77 -8.84 -18.34
CA LYS A 214 17.93 -8.42 -17.58
C LYS A 214 18.52 -9.62 -16.87
N LYS A 215 19.83 -9.59 -16.61
CA LYS A 215 20.54 -10.61 -15.83
C LYS A 215 21.41 -9.91 -14.81
N CYS A 216 20.96 -9.93 -13.57
CA CYS A 216 21.75 -9.37 -12.48
C CYS A 216 23.01 -10.21 -12.23
N PHE A 217 24.11 -9.56 -11.89
CA PHE A 217 25.37 -10.19 -11.52
C PHE A 217 25.98 -9.48 -10.32
N SER A 218 26.82 -10.18 -9.57
CA SER A 218 27.60 -9.63 -8.46
C SER A 218 29.07 -9.92 -8.68
N GLU A 219 29.93 -8.92 -8.46
CA GLU A 219 31.40 -9.08 -8.44
C GLU A 219 31.91 -9.39 -7.03
N GLY A 220 31.01 -9.41 -6.04
CA GLY A 220 31.35 -9.77 -4.67
C GLY A 220 31.71 -11.23 -4.49
N ASP A 221 31.89 -11.64 -3.25
CA ASP A 221 32.23 -13.01 -2.87
C ASP A 221 31.15 -14.02 -3.29
N MET A 222 31.55 -15.28 -3.43
CA MET A 222 30.60 -16.37 -3.71
C MET A 222 29.54 -16.49 -2.62
N GLY A 223 29.97 -16.33 -1.39
CA GLY A 223 29.07 -16.47 -0.22
C GLY A 223 28.76 -17.93 0.13
N GLU A 224 27.95 -18.09 1.18
CA GLU A 224 27.48 -19.40 1.60
C GLU A 224 26.39 -19.94 0.65
N LYS A 225 26.23 -21.25 0.64
CA LYS A 225 25.15 -21.91 -0.06
C LYS A 225 23.80 -21.64 0.65
N ILE A 226 22.75 -21.43 -0.14
CA ILE A 226 21.39 -21.32 0.37
C ILE A 226 20.99 -22.67 0.98
N ARG A 227 20.50 -22.65 2.22
CA ARG A 227 19.99 -23.81 2.92
C ARG A 227 18.47 -23.79 2.95
N VAL A 228 17.86 -24.92 2.71
CA VAL A 228 16.42 -25.12 2.83
C VAL A 228 16.15 -26.03 4.01
N LEU A 229 15.47 -25.52 5.02
CA LEU A 229 15.06 -26.25 6.21
C LEU A 229 13.59 -26.58 6.11
N ARG A 230 13.20 -27.76 6.57
CA ARG A 230 11.81 -28.22 6.58
C ARG A 230 11.42 -28.58 8.01
N ALA A 231 10.34 -27.97 8.48
CA ALA A 231 9.76 -28.25 9.79
C ALA A 231 8.35 -28.83 9.64
N TYR A 232 7.85 -29.51 10.67
CA TYR A 232 6.50 -30.08 10.71
C TYR A 232 5.48 -29.15 11.40
N THR A 233 5.95 -28.21 12.21
CA THR A 233 5.12 -27.26 12.94
C THR A 233 5.75 -25.87 12.94
N ASP A 234 4.93 -24.82 13.09
CA ASP A 234 5.36 -23.43 13.20
C ASP A 234 6.35 -23.23 14.36
N ARG A 235 6.14 -23.98 15.46
CA ARG A 235 7.00 -23.93 16.62
C ARG A 235 8.39 -24.53 16.34
N GLU A 236 8.42 -25.66 15.66
CA GLU A 236 9.67 -26.30 15.24
C GLU A 236 10.42 -25.41 14.24
N GLU A 237 9.71 -24.82 13.25
CA GLU A 237 10.27 -23.86 12.31
C GLU A 237 10.94 -22.70 13.04
N ALA A 238 10.23 -22.08 13.99
CA ALA A 238 10.75 -20.96 14.77
C ALA A 238 11.98 -21.32 15.60
N GLU A 239 11.98 -22.51 16.26
CA GLU A 239 13.14 -22.99 17.03
C GLU A 239 14.37 -23.25 16.13
N MET A 240 14.16 -23.86 14.95
CA MET A 240 15.24 -24.11 13.99
C MET A 240 15.82 -22.79 13.47
N VAL A 241 14.99 -21.84 13.05
CA VAL A 241 15.41 -20.53 12.54
C VAL A 241 16.17 -19.76 13.60
N VAL A 242 15.64 -19.65 14.81
CA VAL A 242 16.26 -18.88 15.90
C VAL A 242 17.55 -19.54 16.39
N SER A 243 17.65 -20.88 16.36
CA SER A 243 18.88 -21.57 16.71
C SER A 243 19.97 -21.34 15.67
N ASP A 244 19.65 -21.48 14.38
CA ASP A 244 20.60 -21.24 13.28
C ASP A 244 21.08 -19.78 13.28
N LEU A 245 20.17 -18.83 13.46
CA LEU A 245 20.48 -17.41 13.59
C LEU A 245 21.48 -17.15 14.71
N ARG A 246 21.19 -17.67 15.92
CA ARG A 246 22.06 -17.49 17.08
C ARG A 246 23.48 -18.02 16.83
N ASP A 247 23.56 -19.20 16.25
CA ASP A 247 24.85 -19.87 16.02
C ASP A 247 25.67 -19.11 14.95
N LYS A 248 25.01 -18.59 13.91
CA LYS A 248 25.65 -17.77 12.86
C LYS A 248 26.12 -16.41 13.36
N VAL A 249 25.27 -15.67 14.07
CA VAL A 249 25.66 -14.35 14.61
C VAL A 249 26.83 -14.48 15.59
N ARG A 250 26.84 -15.52 16.41
CA ARG A 250 27.96 -15.77 17.33
C ARG A 250 29.26 -16.17 16.61
N ALA A 251 29.14 -17.01 15.58
CA ALA A 251 30.31 -17.46 14.82
C ALA A 251 30.95 -16.32 14.01
N ALA A 252 30.13 -15.40 13.48
CA ALA A 252 30.59 -14.22 12.75
C ALA A 252 31.12 -13.11 13.66
N GLY A 253 30.76 -13.12 14.95
CA GLY A 253 31.01 -12.01 15.86
C GLY A 253 30.19 -10.76 15.57
N ASP A 254 29.07 -10.94 14.84
CA ASP A 254 28.19 -9.87 14.41
C ASP A 254 27.23 -9.41 15.51
N GLU A 255 26.63 -8.26 15.31
CA GLU A 255 25.53 -7.76 16.13
C GLU A 255 24.18 -8.34 15.70
N TRP A 256 23.24 -8.49 16.64
CA TRP A 256 21.87 -8.94 16.32
C TRP A 256 21.16 -8.04 15.31
N ALA A 257 21.54 -6.78 15.23
CA ALA A 257 20.99 -5.80 14.29
C ALA A 257 21.29 -6.11 12.82
N GLU A 258 22.33 -6.92 12.54
CA GLU A 258 22.72 -7.32 11.18
C GLU A 258 21.87 -8.48 10.62
N ALA A 259 21.00 -9.05 11.45
CA ALA A 259 20.18 -10.18 11.08
C ALA A 259 18.71 -9.81 10.93
N ALA A 260 18.03 -10.38 9.93
CA ALA A 260 16.60 -10.21 9.72
C ALA A 260 15.89 -11.53 9.45
N ILE A 261 14.71 -11.70 10.06
CA ILE A 261 13.80 -12.81 9.77
C ILE A 261 12.61 -12.25 8.99
N LEU A 262 12.41 -12.76 7.77
CA LEU A 262 11.31 -12.37 6.91
C LEU A 262 10.24 -13.46 6.91
N TYR A 263 8.98 -13.08 7.04
CA TYR A 263 7.84 -14.00 7.04
C TYR A 263 6.70 -13.46 6.15
N ARG A 264 5.84 -14.37 5.71
CA ARG A 264 4.77 -14.02 4.74
C ARG A 264 3.55 -13.41 5.39
N THR A 265 3.16 -13.85 6.58
CA THR A 265 1.95 -13.42 7.28
C THR A 265 2.25 -13.06 8.73
N ASN A 266 1.50 -12.09 9.26
CA ASN A 266 1.70 -11.61 10.64
C ASN A 266 1.52 -12.72 11.69
N ASN A 267 0.71 -13.75 11.42
CA ASN A 267 0.51 -14.86 12.36
C ASN A 267 1.79 -15.67 12.62
N GLN A 268 2.71 -15.69 11.65
CA GLN A 268 3.99 -16.40 11.80
C GLN A 268 4.93 -15.71 12.80
N SER A 269 4.75 -14.39 13.03
CA SER A 269 5.61 -13.64 13.94
C SER A 269 5.54 -14.17 15.37
N GLN A 270 4.38 -14.61 15.84
CA GLN A 270 4.18 -15.02 17.23
C GLN A 270 5.11 -16.18 17.65
N ALA A 271 5.18 -17.23 16.83
CA ALA A 271 6.05 -18.37 17.10
C ALA A 271 7.54 -17.97 17.12
N LEU A 272 7.94 -17.08 16.19
CA LEU A 272 9.29 -16.54 16.12
C LEU A 272 9.62 -15.66 17.34
N GLU A 273 8.71 -14.77 17.75
CA GLU A 273 8.86 -13.94 18.94
C GLU A 273 9.03 -14.78 20.21
N ASP A 274 8.21 -15.81 20.37
CA ASP A 274 8.28 -16.73 21.50
C ASP A 274 9.63 -17.48 21.54
N ALA A 275 10.13 -17.91 20.38
CA ALA A 275 11.44 -18.58 20.29
C ALA A 275 12.59 -17.61 20.59
N LEU A 276 12.58 -16.38 20.06
CA LEU A 276 13.59 -15.35 20.32
C LEU A 276 13.61 -14.98 21.82
N ARG A 277 12.42 -14.78 22.42
CA ARG A 277 12.27 -14.45 23.83
C ARG A 277 12.79 -15.56 24.73
N ARG A 278 12.47 -16.83 24.44
CA ARG A 278 12.99 -17.99 25.21
C ARG A 278 14.51 -18.09 25.17
N LYS A 279 15.13 -17.67 24.07
CA LYS A 279 16.60 -17.69 23.91
C LYS A 279 17.27 -16.38 24.34
N GLY A 280 16.52 -15.41 24.86
CA GLY A 280 17.04 -14.13 25.33
C GLY A 280 17.65 -13.27 24.20
N ILE A 281 17.20 -13.44 22.97
CA ILE A 281 17.69 -12.68 21.80
C ILE A 281 16.85 -11.42 21.68
N PRO A 282 17.47 -10.22 21.67
CA PRO A 282 16.75 -8.98 21.44
C PRO A 282 16.24 -8.91 20.00
N TYR A 283 15.01 -8.44 19.82
CA TYR A 283 14.43 -8.31 18.48
C TYR A 283 13.53 -7.07 18.38
N ARG A 284 13.27 -6.64 17.16
CA ARG A 284 12.31 -5.59 16.83
C ARG A 284 11.41 -6.06 15.69
N ILE A 285 10.09 -5.86 15.86
CA ILE A 285 9.12 -6.13 14.78
C ILE A 285 8.91 -4.83 13.99
N TYR A 286 9.12 -4.92 12.68
CA TYR A 286 8.79 -3.86 11.76
C TYR A 286 7.37 -4.08 11.21
N LYS A 287 6.53 -3.04 11.21
CA LYS A 287 5.12 -3.07 10.79
C LYS A 287 4.17 -3.81 11.76
N GLY A 288 4.51 -3.92 13.02
CA GLY A 288 3.51 -4.16 14.06
C GLY A 288 2.59 -2.95 14.20
N ASN A 289 1.41 -3.14 14.80
CA ASN A 289 0.54 -2.02 15.13
C ASN A 289 1.31 -0.99 15.96
N SER A 290 1.26 0.28 15.55
CA SER A 290 1.83 1.36 16.34
C SER A 290 1.14 1.41 17.71
N PHE A 291 1.85 1.89 18.75
CA PHE A 291 1.24 2.16 20.05
C PHE A 291 -0.06 2.98 19.93
N TYR A 292 -0.12 3.92 19.02
CA TYR A 292 -1.30 4.76 18.74
C TYR A 292 -2.44 4.01 18.02
N ASP A 293 -2.19 2.84 17.46
CA ASP A 293 -3.21 2.01 16.80
C ASP A 293 -3.97 1.11 17.76
N HIS A 294 -3.50 0.96 19.00
CA HIS A 294 -4.22 0.23 20.03
C HIS A 294 -5.53 0.93 20.37
N LYS A 295 -6.62 0.15 20.44
CA LYS A 295 -7.96 0.66 20.69
C LYS A 295 -8.02 1.51 21.95
N GLU A 296 -7.37 1.08 23.01
CA GLU A 296 -7.31 1.74 24.29
C GLU A 296 -6.67 3.14 24.20
N ILE A 297 -5.64 3.27 23.35
CA ILE A 297 -4.97 4.56 23.13
C ILE A 297 -5.82 5.47 22.25
N LYS A 298 -6.46 4.94 21.21
CA LYS A 298 -7.43 5.70 20.39
C LYS A 298 -8.60 6.19 21.22
N ASP A 299 -9.15 5.35 22.11
CA ASP A 299 -10.22 5.72 23.01
C ASP A 299 -9.77 6.84 23.99
N LEU A 300 -8.55 6.73 24.55
CA LEU A 300 -7.99 7.76 25.44
C LEU A 300 -7.79 9.10 24.69
N LEU A 301 -7.25 9.07 23.50
CA LEU A 301 -7.08 10.27 22.67
C LEU A 301 -8.42 10.90 22.31
N ALA A 302 -9.44 10.10 21.99
CA ALA A 302 -10.80 10.58 21.74
C ALA A 302 -11.40 11.28 22.97
N TYR A 303 -11.19 10.75 24.17
CA TYR A 303 -11.61 11.42 25.43
C TYR A 303 -10.89 12.75 25.63
N ILE A 304 -9.59 12.81 25.40
CA ILE A 304 -8.80 14.05 25.50
C ILE A 304 -9.30 15.09 24.49
N CYS A 305 -9.54 14.70 23.25
CA CYS A 305 -10.09 15.59 22.23
C CYS A 305 -11.48 16.11 22.61
N LEU A 306 -12.36 15.26 23.17
CA LEU A 306 -13.69 15.68 23.65
C LEU A 306 -13.61 16.66 24.83
N LEU A 307 -12.67 16.49 25.74
CA LEU A 307 -12.44 17.42 26.85
C LEU A 307 -11.98 18.81 26.36
N TYR A 308 -11.20 18.86 25.29
CA TYR A 308 -10.71 20.12 24.70
C TYR A 308 -11.75 20.81 23.80
N THR A 309 -12.67 20.06 23.19
CA THR A 309 -13.62 20.60 22.21
C THR A 309 -15.03 20.82 22.74
N SER A 310 -15.39 20.22 23.89
CA SER A 310 -16.68 20.43 24.56
C SER A 310 -16.48 21.22 25.84
N PRO A 311 -17.04 22.44 25.96
CA PRO A 311 -17.08 23.12 27.23
C PRO A 311 -17.86 22.27 28.22
N SER A 312 -17.25 22.05 29.40
CA SER A 312 -17.89 21.30 30.50
C SER A 312 -19.26 21.90 30.80
N PRO A 313 -20.28 21.10 31.13
CA PRO A 313 -21.57 21.62 31.59
C PRO A 313 -21.45 22.54 32.83
N ARG A 314 -20.32 22.50 33.55
CA ARG A 314 -20.01 23.39 34.70
C ARG A 314 -19.53 24.78 34.26
N ASP A 315 -19.14 24.98 33.02
CA ASP A 315 -18.67 26.28 32.51
C ASP A 315 -19.81 27.10 31.86
N ARG A 316 -21.04 26.63 31.99
CA ARG A 316 -22.27 27.35 31.65
C ARG A 316 -22.97 27.90 32.89
N GLY A 317 -22.23 28.62 33.69
CA GLY A 317 -22.76 29.39 34.82
C GLY A 317 -22.85 30.86 34.47
#